data_05925ba02bec839679a7c0149baee72a
#
_entry.id   05925ba02bec839679a7c0149baee72a
#
_cell.length_a   1.000
_cell.length_b   1.000
_cell.length_c   1.000
_cell.angle_alpha   90.00
_cell.angle_beta   90.00
_cell.angle_gamma   90.00
#
_symmetry.space_group_name_H-M   'P 1'
#
loop_
_entity.id
_entity.type
_entity.pdbx_description
1 polymer ?
#
loop_
_entity_poly.entity_id
_entity_poly.type
_entity_poly.pdbx_seq_one_letter_code
_entity_poly.pdbx_strand_id
1 'polypeptide(L)'
;MKFLQSLILKTTALGVSAVLCMNAAMAQAPEPVVSVVFAGDIMLEGGPDRAIRRGRDPFAGVAHLFKGADIRLGNLECVVATVGSVEPEKPNVFRVHPRGLKYVQRHFDAVGLANNHSGDYGPEAFAQMLGLLKKSGLGYYGGGHNLKEAHTPLIFERQGVRIAVLGYDEFQPRNFEADHDRPGVAWSEDEQVVRDITDARRVWKADVVIPVMHWGWEEPIANARQRALARLMIDAGADAVIGGHPHQLQDTDIYKGKPIFYSLGNFVFEGFPDKVNNLGWVVRLTLDRQGVRHWQAHTVKIDKQGLPRAPARPTQGEVIRE
;
A
#
# COMPACT_ATOMS: atom_id res chain seq x y z
N MET A 1 -29.89 69.43 -78.48
CA MET A 1 -31.03 68.52 -78.20
C MET A 1 -30.47 67.07 -78.16
N LYS A 2 -30.83 66.38 -77.19
CA LYS A 2 -30.66 64.94 -76.91
C LYS A 2 -29.52 64.57 -75.98
N PHE A 3 -29.98 64.21 -74.80
CA PHE A 3 -29.27 63.63 -73.64
C PHE A 3 -28.68 62.27 -73.96
N LEU A 4 -27.44 62.05 -73.50
CA LEU A 4 -26.91 60.68 -73.29
C LEU A 4 -26.75 60.48 -71.81
N GLN A 5 -27.55 59.61 -71.28
CA GLN A 5 -27.39 59.11 -69.89
C GLN A 5 -26.35 58.00 -69.87
N SER A 6 -25.32 58.22 -69.07
CA SER A 6 -24.31 57.18 -68.72
C SER A 6 -24.79 56.32 -67.56
N LEU A 7 -24.89 55.01 -67.80
CA LEU A 7 -25.24 53.98 -66.82
C LEU A 7 -23.96 53.52 -66.16
N ILE A 8 -23.78 53.86 -64.86
CA ILE A 8 -22.67 53.37 -64.04
C ILE A 8 -23.10 52.04 -63.38
N LEU A 9 -22.47 50.94 -63.80
CA LEU A 9 -22.60 49.62 -63.20
C LEU A 9 -21.76 49.58 -61.93
N LYS A 10 -22.40 49.47 -60.74
CA LYS A 10 -21.72 49.21 -59.46
C LYS A 10 -21.63 47.72 -59.29
N THR A 11 -20.44 47.16 -59.39
CA THR A 11 -20.12 45.80 -58.99
C THR A 11 -19.84 45.79 -57.51
N THR A 12 -20.74 45.19 -56.72
CA THR A 12 -20.52 44.88 -55.33
C THR A 12 -19.76 43.55 -55.21
N ALA A 13 -18.52 43.59 -54.78
CA ALA A 13 -17.74 42.43 -54.43
C ALA A 13 -18.16 41.94 -53.03
N LEU A 14 -18.82 40.80 -52.94
CA LEU A 14 -19.02 40.08 -51.68
C LEU A 14 -17.71 39.43 -51.30
N GLY A 15 -17.04 39.95 -50.25
CA GLY A 15 -15.92 39.29 -49.57
C GLY A 15 -16.43 38.21 -48.65
N VAL A 16 -16.28 36.96 -49.05
CA VAL A 16 -16.49 35.81 -48.15
C VAL A 16 -15.25 35.66 -47.29
N SER A 17 -15.29 36.14 -46.03
CA SER A 17 -14.27 35.86 -45.01
C SER A 17 -14.49 34.44 -44.48
N ALA A 18 -13.71 33.49 -44.99
CA ALA A 18 -13.61 32.16 -44.43
C ALA A 18 -12.82 32.23 -43.09
N VAL A 19 -13.54 32.24 -41.99
CA VAL A 19 -12.94 32.04 -40.66
C VAL A 19 -12.54 30.58 -40.55
N LEU A 20 -11.26 30.26 -40.79
CA LEU A 20 -10.67 28.98 -40.44
C LEU A 20 -10.63 28.90 -38.90
N CYS A 21 -11.60 28.21 -38.27
CA CYS A 21 -11.48 27.72 -36.90
C CYS A 21 -10.41 26.63 -36.88
N MET A 22 -9.18 26.99 -36.61
CA MET A 22 -8.14 26.02 -36.21
C MET A 22 -8.51 25.51 -34.83
N ASN A 23 -9.21 24.38 -34.77
CA ASN A 23 -9.25 23.53 -33.58
C ASN A 23 -7.83 23.00 -33.36
N ALA A 24 -7.01 23.75 -32.63
CA ALA A 24 -5.82 23.21 -32.03
C ALA A 24 -6.30 22.20 -30.97
N ALA A 25 -6.30 20.93 -31.31
CA ALA A 25 -6.37 19.87 -30.31
C ALA A 25 -5.18 20.10 -29.39
N MET A 26 -5.40 20.75 -28.25
CA MET A 26 -4.41 20.82 -27.20
C MET A 26 -4.13 19.37 -26.82
N ALA A 27 -2.95 18.89 -27.14
CA ALA A 27 -2.47 17.59 -26.65
C ALA A 27 -2.61 17.64 -25.12
N GLN A 28 -3.54 16.86 -24.59
CA GLN A 28 -3.79 16.78 -23.17
C GLN A 28 -2.48 16.31 -22.54
N ALA A 29 -1.95 17.06 -21.59
CA ALA A 29 -0.75 16.63 -20.86
C ALA A 29 -0.98 15.21 -20.33
N PRO A 30 0.01 14.34 -20.40
CA PRO A 30 -0.16 12.97 -19.92
C PRO A 30 -0.64 13.00 -18.47
N GLU A 31 -1.66 12.22 -18.17
CA GLU A 31 -2.21 12.09 -16.81
C GLU A 31 -1.07 11.74 -15.83
N PRO A 32 -1.01 12.40 -14.68
CA PRO A 32 0.04 12.14 -13.71
C PRO A 32 -0.05 10.69 -13.20
N VAL A 33 1.08 10.02 -13.18
CA VAL A 33 1.19 8.61 -12.81
C VAL A 33 2.06 8.46 -11.57
N VAL A 34 1.54 7.79 -10.54
CA VAL A 34 2.23 7.54 -9.27
C VAL A 34 2.61 6.05 -9.17
N SER A 35 3.83 5.80 -8.75
CA SER A 35 4.33 4.44 -8.50
C SER A 35 4.35 4.14 -7.00
N VAL A 36 3.53 3.17 -6.56
CA VAL A 36 3.48 2.68 -5.18
C VAL A 36 4.04 1.26 -5.11
N VAL A 37 4.97 1.02 -4.21
CA VAL A 37 5.56 -0.31 -3.99
C VAL A 37 5.14 -0.85 -2.63
N PHE A 38 4.67 -2.09 -2.62
CA PHE A 38 4.35 -2.86 -1.43
C PHE A 38 5.32 -4.03 -1.28
N ALA A 39 5.86 -4.21 -0.09
CA ALA A 39 6.60 -5.40 0.32
C ALA A 39 5.76 -6.21 1.32
N GLY A 40 6.02 -7.52 1.41
CA GLY A 40 5.40 -8.41 2.38
C GLY A 40 5.86 -8.19 3.83
N ASP A 41 5.82 -9.23 4.64
CA ASP A 41 5.99 -9.17 6.08
C ASP A 41 7.45 -8.93 6.48
N ILE A 42 7.65 -7.96 7.38
CA ILE A 42 8.95 -7.48 7.87
C ILE A 42 9.06 -7.77 9.36
N MET A 43 9.75 -8.84 9.71
CA MET A 43 10.12 -9.19 11.07
C MET A 43 11.63 -9.05 11.23
N LEU A 44 12.06 -8.10 12.06
CA LEU A 44 13.48 -7.71 12.16
C LEU A 44 14.24 -8.40 13.29
N GLU A 45 13.62 -9.32 14.03
CA GLU A 45 14.30 -10.10 15.06
C GLU A 45 15.20 -11.20 14.48
N GLY A 46 16.00 -11.84 15.28
CA GLY A 46 16.87 -12.95 14.85
C GLY A 46 18.02 -12.53 13.94
N GLY A 47 18.11 -13.12 12.76
CA GLY A 47 19.17 -12.85 11.78
C GLY A 47 19.20 -11.43 11.26
N PRO A 48 18.04 -10.82 10.94
CA PRO A 48 17.98 -9.40 10.59
C PRO A 48 18.55 -8.49 11.69
N ASP A 49 18.21 -8.70 12.98
CA ASP A 49 18.82 -7.90 14.07
C ASP A 49 20.32 -8.17 14.20
N ARG A 50 20.76 -9.42 14.02
CA ARG A 50 22.21 -9.74 13.99
C ARG A 50 22.93 -9.00 12.86
N ALA A 51 22.31 -8.84 11.69
CA ALA A 51 22.85 -8.04 10.59
C ALA A 51 22.91 -6.56 10.96
N ILE A 52 21.82 -6.02 11.53
CA ILE A 52 21.71 -4.63 12.01
C ILE A 52 22.78 -4.30 13.06
N ARG A 53 23.00 -5.20 14.05
CA ARG A 53 24.04 -5.02 15.05
C ARG A 53 25.45 -4.95 14.47
N ARG A 54 25.68 -5.60 13.34
CA ARG A 54 26.94 -5.58 12.59
C ARG A 54 27.03 -4.40 11.60
N GLY A 55 26.08 -3.46 11.63
CA GLY A 55 26.02 -2.31 10.73
C GLY A 55 25.60 -2.65 9.31
N ARG A 56 25.12 -3.88 9.04
CA ARG A 56 24.63 -4.30 7.72
C ARG A 56 23.15 -3.96 7.55
N ASP A 57 22.81 -3.46 6.37
CA ASP A 57 21.46 -3.14 6.00
C ASP A 57 20.73 -4.44 5.58
N PRO A 58 19.66 -4.86 6.28
CA PRO A 58 18.93 -6.08 5.94
C PRO A 58 18.24 -6.03 4.58
N PHE A 59 17.96 -4.83 4.05
CA PHE A 59 17.27 -4.63 2.78
C PHE A 59 18.22 -4.44 1.59
N ALA A 60 19.54 -4.42 1.81
CA ALA A 60 20.54 -4.08 0.77
C ALA A 60 20.41 -4.96 -0.49
N GLY A 61 20.09 -6.26 -0.33
CA GLY A 61 19.97 -7.21 -1.45
C GLY A 61 18.81 -6.93 -2.40
N VAL A 62 17.84 -6.10 -2.00
CA VAL A 62 16.60 -5.81 -2.74
C VAL A 62 16.33 -4.32 -2.90
N ALA A 63 17.22 -3.45 -2.43
CA ALA A 63 17.04 -1.99 -2.46
C ALA A 63 16.74 -1.45 -3.86
N HIS A 64 17.25 -2.11 -4.90
CA HIS A 64 17.01 -1.74 -6.30
C HIS A 64 15.55 -1.88 -6.72
N LEU A 65 14.74 -2.73 -6.07
CA LEU A 65 13.31 -2.91 -6.35
C LEU A 65 12.46 -1.70 -5.94
N PHE A 66 12.97 -0.87 -5.03
CA PHE A 66 12.32 0.35 -4.58
C PHE A 66 12.71 1.59 -5.39
N LYS A 67 13.71 1.46 -6.28
CA LYS A 67 14.20 2.60 -7.08
C LYS A 67 13.10 3.14 -7.99
N GLY A 68 12.92 4.46 -7.97
CA GLY A 68 11.92 5.16 -8.79
C GLY A 68 10.47 4.99 -8.30
N ALA A 69 10.24 4.42 -7.11
CA ALA A 69 8.94 4.46 -6.47
C ALA A 69 8.69 5.82 -5.80
N ASP A 70 7.47 6.35 -5.95
CA ASP A 70 7.02 7.58 -5.29
C ASP A 70 6.60 7.31 -3.84
N ILE A 71 6.12 6.08 -3.56
CA ILE A 71 5.67 5.62 -2.24
C ILE A 71 6.12 4.16 -2.04
N ARG A 72 6.64 3.84 -0.85
CA ARG A 72 7.17 2.52 -0.49
C ARG A 72 6.57 2.07 0.83
N LEU A 73 5.88 0.94 0.83
CA LEU A 73 5.09 0.42 1.94
C LEU A 73 5.47 -1.05 2.25
N GLY A 74 5.34 -1.45 3.53
CA GLY A 74 5.53 -2.82 3.98
C GLY A 74 4.77 -3.07 5.27
N ASN A 75 4.58 -4.34 5.68
CA ASN A 75 3.97 -4.69 6.95
C ASN A 75 5.08 -4.88 8.01
N LEU A 76 5.09 -4.06 9.07
CA LEU A 76 6.06 -4.20 10.17
C LEU A 76 5.51 -5.19 11.22
N GLU A 77 5.86 -6.45 11.06
CA GLU A 77 5.35 -7.56 11.86
C GLU A 77 6.26 -7.87 13.06
N CYS A 78 6.52 -6.84 13.84
CA CYS A 78 7.22 -6.92 15.12
C CYS A 78 7.06 -5.62 15.90
N VAL A 79 7.12 -5.71 17.24
CA VAL A 79 7.12 -4.52 18.09
C VAL A 79 8.51 -3.89 18.12
N VAL A 80 8.60 -2.60 17.86
CA VAL A 80 9.84 -1.82 18.00
C VAL A 80 9.83 -1.11 19.33
N ALA A 81 10.43 -1.72 20.34
CA ALA A 81 10.37 -1.19 21.70
C ALA A 81 11.57 -1.62 22.56
N THR A 82 11.72 -0.93 23.70
CA THR A 82 12.63 -1.29 24.81
C THR A 82 11.89 -1.50 26.14
N VAL A 83 10.58 -1.26 26.14
CA VAL A 83 9.66 -1.42 27.29
C VAL A 83 8.60 -2.48 27.01
N GLY A 84 7.73 -2.72 27.99
CA GLY A 84 6.64 -3.69 27.89
C GLY A 84 7.06 -5.09 28.29
N SER A 85 6.07 -5.94 28.53
CA SER A 85 6.20 -7.34 28.94
C SER A 85 5.64 -8.25 27.86
N VAL A 86 6.22 -9.41 27.70
CA VAL A 86 5.76 -10.46 26.78
C VAL A 86 4.29 -10.77 27.03
N GLU A 87 3.51 -10.88 25.96
CA GLU A 87 2.13 -11.35 26.04
C GLU A 87 2.12 -12.82 26.53
N PRO A 88 1.45 -13.10 27.66
CA PRO A 88 1.41 -14.44 28.21
C PRO A 88 0.85 -15.46 27.21
N GLU A 89 1.40 -16.67 27.24
CA GLU A 89 0.91 -17.84 26.46
C GLU A 89 1.00 -17.71 24.94
N LYS A 90 1.53 -16.60 24.40
CA LYS A 90 1.75 -16.46 22.96
C LYS A 90 3.04 -17.16 22.55
N PRO A 91 3.00 -18.18 21.64
CA PRO A 91 4.17 -19.01 21.34
C PRO A 91 5.28 -18.28 20.60
N ASN A 92 4.91 -17.34 19.72
CA ASN A 92 5.84 -16.54 18.93
C ASN A 92 5.63 -15.07 19.23
N VAL A 93 6.66 -14.40 19.74
CA VAL A 93 6.62 -12.97 20.09
C VAL A 93 7.86 -12.29 19.54
N PHE A 94 7.67 -11.15 18.87
CA PHE A 94 8.74 -10.47 18.16
C PHE A 94 8.94 -9.04 18.66
N ARG A 95 10.13 -8.76 19.20
CA ARG A 95 10.55 -7.41 19.59
C ARG A 95 11.90 -7.06 19.01
N VAL A 96 11.98 -5.95 18.36
CA VAL A 96 13.24 -5.41 17.84
C VAL A 96 13.63 -4.11 18.53
N HIS A 97 14.91 -3.92 18.72
CA HIS A 97 15.45 -2.68 19.29
C HIS A 97 15.27 -1.50 18.31
N PRO A 98 14.95 -0.27 18.77
CA PRO A 98 14.75 0.93 17.94
C PRO A 98 15.86 1.24 16.95
N ARG A 99 17.07 0.71 17.15
CA ARG A 99 18.19 0.83 16.18
C ARG A 99 17.83 0.32 14.77
N GLY A 100 16.85 -0.57 14.66
CA GLY A 100 16.37 -1.12 13.41
C GLY A 100 15.64 -0.10 12.53
N LEU A 101 14.94 0.86 13.14
CA LEU A 101 14.11 1.84 12.43
C LEU A 101 14.86 2.65 11.37
N LYS A 102 16.14 2.98 11.59
CA LYS A 102 16.93 3.71 10.61
C LYS A 102 17.06 2.98 9.26
N TYR A 103 17.01 1.65 9.27
CA TYR A 103 17.05 0.85 8.04
C TYR A 103 15.67 0.76 7.40
N VAL A 104 14.60 0.61 8.20
CA VAL A 104 13.22 0.66 7.69
C VAL A 104 12.96 2.02 7.02
N GLN A 105 13.26 3.13 7.70
CA GLN A 105 13.07 4.49 7.19
C GLN A 105 13.86 4.77 5.89
N ARG A 106 15.00 4.12 5.70
CA ARG A 106 15.79 4.26 4.46
C ARG A 106 15.05 3.72 3.23
N HIS A 107 14.25 2.68 3.41
CA HIS A 107 13.63 1.93 2.33
C HIS A 107 12.12 2.11 2.23
N PHE A 108 11.45 2.54 3.29
CA PHE A 108 10.00 2.69 3.37
C PHE A 108 9.60 4.10 3.78
N ASP A 109 8.48 4.57 3.22
CA ASP A 109 7.85 5.84 3.57
C ASP A 109 6.81 5.64 4.68
N ALA A 110 6.21 4.45 4.74
CA ALA A 110 5.33 4.05 5.84
C ALA A 110 5.27 2.52 5.99
N VAL A 111 4.77 2.09 7.17
CA VAL A 111 4.59 0.67 7.52
C VAL A 111 3.19 0.41 8.06
N GLY A 112 2.64 -0.75 7.70
CA GLY A 112 1.43 -1.30 8.32
C GLY A 112 1.74 -1.80 9.72
N LEU A 113 0.82 -1.52 10.65
CA LEU A 113 0.89 -1.98 12.04
C LEU A 113 -0.26 -2.93 12.39
N ALA A 114 -1.28 -3.04 11.53
CA ALA A 114 -2.40 -3.94 11.73
C ALA A 114 -1.95 -5.38 11.46
N ASN A 115 -1.42 -6.05 12.47
CA ASN A 115 -1.01 -7.45 12.44
C ASN A 115 -1.02 -8.05 13.85
N ASN A 116 -1.03 -9.37 13.92
CA ASN A 116 -1.09 -10.14 15.16
C ASN A 116 0.15 -10.01 16.06
N HIS A 117 1.28 -9.48 15.57
CA HIS A 117 2.51 -9.28 16.34
C HIS A 117 2.67 -7.86 16.92
N SER A 118 1.78 -6.95 16.62
CA SER A 118 1.83 -5.57 17.15
C SER A 118 1.61 -5.51 18.67
N GLY A 119 0.86 -6.47 19.23
CA GLY A 119 0.58 -6.61 20.67
C GLY A 119 1.54 -7.46 21.48
N ASP A 120 2.59 -8.02 20.91
CA ASP A 120 3.44 -9.04 21.53
C ASP A 120 4.08 -8.64 22.86
N TYR A 121 4.23 -7.36 23.11
CA TYR A 121 4.80 -6.81 24.35
C TYR A 121 3.87 -5.79 25.02
N GLY A 122 2.58 -5.90 24.74
CA GLY A 122 1.51 -5.13 25.38
C GLY A 122 1.41 -3.67 24.91
N PRO A 123 0.40 -2.95 25.44
CA PRO A 123 0.05 -1.60 24.97
C PRO A 123 1.14 -0.55 25.23
N GLU A 124 1.95 -0.71 26.28
CA GLU A 124 3.06 0.20 26.58
C GLU A 124 4.15 0.15 25.50
N ALA A 125 4.52 -1.07 25.08
CA ALA A 125 5.50 -1.26 24.00
C ALA A 125 4.99 -0.73 22.67
N PHE A 126 3.73 -0.96 22.35
CA PHE A 126 3.09 -0.46 21.14
C PHE A 126 3.01 1.07 21.13
N ALA A 127 2.62 1.69 22.25
CA ALA A 127 2.61 3.15 22.38
C ALA A 127 4.01 3.75 22.23
N GLN A 128 5.05 3.09 22.77
CA GLN A 128 6.45 3.48 22.53
C GLN A 128 6.78 3.39 21.04
N MET A 129 6.38 2.32 20.35
CA MET A 129 6.61 2.15 18.91
C MET A 129 5.98 3.30 18.11
N LEU A 130 4.72 3.66 18.38
CA LEU A 130 4.06 4.79 17.72
C LEU A 130 4.86 6.10 17.88
N GLY A 131 5.33 6.37 19.10
CA GLY A 131 6.18 7.53 19.40
C GLY A 131 7.51 7.51 18.64
N LEU A 132 8.14 6.34 18.53
CA LEU A 132 9.40 6.16 17.79
C LEU A 132 9.22 6.32 16.28
N LEU A 133 8.15 5.78 15.70
CA LEU A 133 7.79 5.95 14.29
C LEU A 133 7.56 7.43 13.97
N LYS A 134 6.76 8.12 14.78
CA LYS A 134 6.52 9.56 14.65
C LYS A 134 7.82 10.37 14.73
N LYS A 135 8.69 10.06 15.70
CA LYS A 135 9.99 10.75 15.88
C LYS A 135 10.94 10.52 14.71
N SER A 136 10.90 9.32 14.09
CA SER A 136 11.72 9.01 12.93
C SER A 136 11.21 9.63 11.62
N GLY A 137 9.95 10.11 11.58
CA GLY A 137 9.30 10.57 10.36
C GLY A 137 8.81 9.44 9.45
N LEU A 138 8.82 8.19 9.93
CA LEU A 138 8.25 7.05 9.22
C LEU A 138 6.74 7.03 9.45
N GLY A 139 5.95 7.08 8.35
CA GLY A 139 4.50 6.96 8.41
C GLY A 139 4.05 5.58 8.90
N TYR A 140 2.82 5.49 9.41
CA TYR A 140 2.21 4.20 9.74
C TYR A 140 0.69 4.25 9.52
N TYR A 141 0.09 3.09 9.37
CA TYR A 141 -1.35 2.91 9.19
C TYR A 141 -1.82 1.61 9.85
N GLY A 142 -3.12 1.53 10.17
CA GLY A 142 -3.73 0.35 10.77
C GLY A 142 -3.43 0.17 12.26
N GLY A 143 -2.88 1.18 12.93
CA GLY A 143 -2.66 1.19 14.36
C GLY A 143 -2.69 2.61 14.91
N GLY A 144 -2.94 2.76 16.20
CA GLY A 144 -3.06 4.07 16.82
C GLY A 144 -3.13 4.04 18.33
N HIS A 145 -3.15 5.21 18.94
CA HIS A 145 -3.32 5.37 20.38
C HIS A 145 -4.76 5.08 20.84
N ASN A 146 -5.70 4.98 19.91
CA ASN A 146 -7.10 4.66 20.14
C ASN A 146 -7.75 4.17 18.84
N LEU A 147 -9.00 3.71 18.93
CA LEU A 147 -9.77 3.17 17.80
C LEU A 147 -9.83 4.15 16.62
N LYS A 148 -10.07 5.44 16.89
CA LYS A 148 -10.15 6.44 15.82
C LYS A 148 -8.85 6.60 15.06
N GLU A 149 -7.71 6.64 15.75
CA GLU A 149 -6.40 6.73 15.09
C GLU A 149 -6.08 5.48 14.29
N ALA A 150 -6.38 4.27 14.85
CA ALA A 150 -6.12 3.01 14.18
C ALA A 150 -6.87 2.89 12.84
N HIS A 151 -8.10 3.41 12.76
CA HIS A 151 -8.94 3.41 11.56
C HIS A 151 -8.77 4.65 10.66
N THR A 152 -7.89 5.60 11.05
CA THR A 152 -7.61 6.78 10.22
C THR A 152 -6.68 6.41 9.06
N PRO A 153 -7.05 6.72 7.80
CA PRO A 153 -6.20 6.42 6.67
C PRO A 153 -4.92 7.27 6.67
N LEU A 154 -3.81 6.67 6.27
CA LEU A 154 -2.61 7.42 5.92
C LEU A 154 -2.77 7.99 4.52
N ILE A 155 -2.64 9.31 4.38
CA ILE A 155 -2.81 10.01 3.11
C ILE A 155 -1.47 10.38 2.52
N PHE A 156 -1.27 10.03 1.25
CA PHE A 156 -0.18 10.52 0.42
C PHE A 156 -0.70 11.42 -0.69
N GLU A 157 0.00 12.49 -0.96
CA GLU A 157 -0.19 13.31 -2.15
C GLU A 157 1.07 13.26 -3.00
N ARG A 158 0.97 12.72 -4.21
CA ARG A 158 2.07 12.60 -5.15
C ARG A 158 1.59 12.97 -6.54
N GLN A 159 2.28 13.88 -7.20
CA GLN A 159 1.97 14.30 -8.57
C GLN A 159 0.50 14.69 -8.78
N GLY A 160 -0.16 15.24 -7.77
CA GLY A 160 -1.58 15.63 -7.83
C GLY A 160 -2.57 14.46 -7.69
N VAL A 161 -2.10 13.24 -7.39
CA VAL A 161 -2.95 12.09 -7.02
C VAL A 161 -2.95 11.94 -5.50
N ARG A 162 -4.14 11.84 -4.91
CA ARG A 162 -4.36 11.67 -3.48
C ARG A 162 -4.69 10.21 -3.16
N ILE A 163 -3.81 9.55 -2.41
CA ILE A 163 -3.86 8.11 -2.14
C ILE A 163 -4.09 7.90 -0.65
N ALA A 164 -5.14 7.15 -0.30
CA ALA A 164 -5.42 6.69 1.06
C ALA A 164 -4.98 5.23 1.23
N VAL A 165 -4.20 4.96 2.28
CA VAL A 165 -3.81 3.61 2.69
C VAL A 165 -4.45 3.33 4.04
N LEU A 166 -5.18 2.22 4.15
CA LEU A 166 -5.81 1.71 5.36
C LEU A 166 -5.14 0.38 5.73
N GLY A 167 -5.12 0.02 7.01
CA GLY A 167 -4.59 -1.26 7.46
C GLY A 167 -5.58 -1.95 8.38
N TYR A 168 -5.73 -3.28 8.26
CA TYR A 168 -6.61 -4.07 9.12
C TYR A 168 -5.99 -5.41 9.46
N ASP A 169 -6.16 -5.82 10.72
CA ASP A 169 -5.90 -7.16 11.20
C ASP A 169 -7.20 -7.97 11.26
N GLU A 170 -7.14 -9.25 10.88
CA GLU A 170 -8.24 -10.20 10.98
C GLU A 170 -7.78 -11.56 11.55
N PHE A 171 -6.57 -11.62 12.07
CA PHE A 171 -6.06 -12.86 12.64
C PHE A 171 -6.50 -13.06 14.08
N GLN A 172 -7.16 -14.18 14.37
CA GLN A 172 -7.62 -14.52 15.72
C GLN A 172 -6.47 -15.01 16.63
N PRO A 173 -6.51 -14.75 17.93
CA PRO A 173 -7.58 -14.08 18.67
C PRO A 173 -7.54 -12.54 18.53
N ARG A 174 -8.71 -11.90 18.58
CA ARG A 174 -8.90 -10.43 18.54
C ARG A 174 -8.53 -9.82 19.91
N ASN A 175 -7.29 -9.91 20.30
CA ASN A 175 -6.84 -9.52 21.64
C ASN A 175 -6.10 -8.18 21.70
N PHE A 176 -5.70 -7.62 20.56
CA PHE A 176 -4.95 -6.36 20.52
C PHE A 176 -5.60 -5.28 19.64
N GLU A 177 -6.89 -5.36 19.47
CA GLU A 177 -7.66 -4.29 18.84
C GLU A 177 -7.60 -3.00 19.66
N ALA A 178 -7.48 -1.88 18.96
CA ALA A 178 -7.62 -0.55 19.56
C ALA A 178 -9.03 -0.34 20.11
N ASP A 179 -9.14 0.38 21.23
CA ASP A 179 -10.41 0.78 21.81
C ASP A 179 -10.45 2.30 21.97
N HIS A 180 -11.53 2.82 22.50
CA HIS A 180 -11.72 4.27 22.71
C HIS A 180 -10.50 4.91 23.42
N ASP A 181 -9.99 4.29 24.49
CA ASP A 181 -8.91 4.79 25.35
C ASP A 181 -7.67 3.88 25.35
N ARG A 182 -7.62 2.88 24.48
CA ARG A 182 -6.54 1.89 24.46
C ARG A 182 -5.86 1.84 23.11
N PRO A 183 -4.51 1.92 23.07
CA PRO A 183 -3.77 1.74 21.85
C PRO A 183 -3.88 0.29 21.35
N GLY A 184 -3.84 0.15 20.04
CA GLY A 184 -3.91 -1.14 19.37
C GLY A 184 -4.04 -0.99 17.86
N VAL A 185 -4.47 -2.07 17.21
CA VAL A 185 -4.61 -2.16 15.76
C VAL A 185 -6.08 -2.02 15.32
N ALA A 186 -6.29 -1.66 14.06
CA ALA A 186 -7.61 -1.65 13.46
C ALA A 186 -8.04 -3.08 13.12
N TRP A 187 -9.22 -3.48 13.58
CA TRP A 187 -9.84 -4.76 13.24
C TRP A 187 -10.76 -4.63 12.02
N SER A 188 -10.89 -5.71 11.25
CA SER A 188 -11.61 -5.73 9.97
C SER A 188 -13.12 -6.04 10.10
N GLU A 189 -13.85 -5.38 11.00
CA GLU A 189 -15.30 -5.48 10.98
C GLU A 189 -15.88 -4.96 9.66
N ASP A 190 -16.73 -5.76 9.00
CA ASP A 190 -17.23 -5.47 7.65
C ASP A 190 -17.83 -4.07 7.52
N GLU A 191 -18.71 -3.70 8.46
CA GLU A 191 -19.32 -2.37 8.45
C GLU A 191 -18.32 -1.24 8.69
N GLN A 192 -17.32 -1.44 9.56
CA GLN A 192 -16.27 -0.45 9.82
C GLN A 192 -15.38 -0.29 8.60
N VAL A 193 -14.95 -1.38 7.98
CA VAL A 193 -14.16 -1.37 6.76
C VAL A 193 -14.89 -0.61 5.63
N VAL A 194 -16.18 -0.86 5.45
CA VAL A 194 -17.00 -0.13 4.46
C VAL A 194 -17.08 1.35 4.77
N ARG A 195 -17.28 1.73 6.05
CA ARG A 195 -17.28 3.13 6.48
C ARG A 195 -15.94 3.80 6.20
N ASP A 196 -14.83 3.18 6.60
CA ASP A 196 -13.49 3.74 6.46
C ASP A 196 -13.12 3.98 4.98
N ILE A 197 -13.40 3.01 4.10
CA ILE A 197 -13.15 3.14 2.66
C ILE A 197 -14.04 4.23 2.05
N THR A 198 -15.32 4.29 2.42
CA THR A 198 -16.24 5.33 1.98
C THR A 198 -15.80 6.71 2.44
N ASP A 199 -15.36 6.82 3.69
CA ASP A 199 -14.87 8.09 4.27
C ASP A 199 -13.51 8.49 3.68
N ALA A 200 -12.63 7.53 3.35
CA ALA A 200 -11.41 7.83 2.59
C ALA A 200 -11.73 8.57 1.27
N ARG A 201 -12.79 8.15 0.56
CA ARG A 201 -13.29 8.86 -0.64
C ARG A 201 -13.94 10.19 -0.33
N ARG A 202 -14.92 10.19 0.59
CA ARG A 202 -15.83 11.33 0.77
C ARG A 202 -15.24 12.41 1.66
N VAL A 203 -14.60 12.02 2.78
CA VAL A 203 -14.06 12.92 3.81
C VAL A 203 -12.64 13.31 3.48
N TRP A 204 -11.79 12.29 3.22
CA TRP A 204 -10.37 12.48 2.96
C TRP A 204 -10.06 12.84 1.50
N LYS A 205 -11.08 12.79 0.60
CA LYS A 205 -10.97 13.18 -0.82
C LYS A 205 -9.89 12.38 -1.56
N ALA A 206 -9.73 11.10 -1.20
CA ALA A 206 -8.77 10.25 -1.88
C ALA A 206 -9.23 9.92 -3.32
N ASP A 207 -8.32 10.07 -4.27
CA ASP A 207 -8.49 9.60 -5.66
C ASP A 207 -8.32 8.09 -5.74
N VAL A 208 -7.48 7.51 -4.87
CA VAL A 208 -7.17 6.08 -4.81
C VAL A 208 -7.24 5.60 -3.36
N VAL A 209 -7.86 4.44 -3.12
CA VAL A 209 -7.97 3.83 -1.78
C VAL A 209 -7.44 2.40 -1.83
N ILE A 210 -6.46 2.10 -0.98
CA ILE A 210 -5.80 0.79 -0.91
C ILE A 210 -5.83 0.27 0.52
N PRO A 211 -6.75 -0.65 0.87
CA PRO A 211 -6.66 -1.40 2.11
C PRO A 211 -5.53 -2.42 2.06
N VAL A 212 -4.82 -2.55 3.18
CA VAL A 212 -3.77 -3.53 3.44
C VAL A 212 -4.23 -4.43 4.57
N MET A 213 -4.26 -5.74 4.33
CA MET A 213 -4.82 -6.75 5.21
C MET A 213 -3.76 -7.64 5.82
N HIS A 214 -3.95 -8.01 7.07
CA HIS A 214 -3.23 -9.10 7.72
C HIS A 214 -4.25 -10.17 8.14
N TRP A 215 -4.37 -11.25 7.34
CA TRP A 215 -5.53 -12.14 7.36
C TRP A 215 -5.28 -13.56 6.87
N GLY A 216 -6.28 -14.42 7.08
CA GLY A 216 -6.31 -15.77 6.54
C GLY A 216 -5.57 -16.78 7.41
N TRP A 217 -5.24 -17.91 6.81
CA TRP A 217 -4.46 -18.99 7.42
C TRP A 217 -3.17 -19.19 6.65
N GLU A 218 -2.17 -19.81 7.29
CA GLU A 218 -0.89 -20.18 6.67
C GLU A 218 -1.07 -21.28 5.60
N GLU A 219 -1.92 -21.02 4.61
CA GLU A 219 -2.30 -21.91 3.53
C GLU A 219 -2.00 -21.26 2.17
N PRO A 220 -1.69 -22.07 1.11
CA PRO A 220 -1.27 -21.54 -0.18
C PRO A 220 -2.39 -20.86 -0.98
N ILE A 221 -3.65 -21.04 -0.58
CA ILE A 221 -4.83 -20.54 -1.31
C ILE A 221 -5.67 -19.71 -0.36
N ALA A 222 -6.08 -18.52 -0.82
CA ALA A 222 -6.96 -17.65 -0.07
C ALA A 222 -8.29 -18.33 0.28
N ASN A 223 -8.72 -18.23 1.53
CA ASN A 223 -9.97 -18.82 2.00
C ASN A 223 -11.20 -18.00 1.58
N ALA A 224 -12.39 -18.53 1.86
CA ALA A 224 -13.66 -17.91 1.48
C ALA A 224 -13.86 -16.52 2.14
N ARG A 225 -13.39 -16.35 3.38
CA ARG A 225 -13.50 -15.08 4.11
C ARG A 225 -12.61 -14.00 3.48
N GLN A 226 -11.35 -14.31 3.16
CA GLN A 226 -10.44 -13.40 2.47
C GLN A 226 -11.06 -12.93 1.15
N ARG A 227 -11.64 -13.86 0.36
CA ARG A 227 -12.28 -13.51 -0.93
C ARG A 227 -13.52 -12.64 -0.76
N ALA A 228 -14.37 -12.95 0.22
CA ALA A 228 -15.58 -12.18 0.49
C ALA A 228 -15.24 -10.75 0.94
N LEU A 229 -14.31 -10.61 1.89
CA LEU A 229 -13.91 -9.31 2.43
C LEU A 229 -13.18 -8.45 1.37
N ALA A 230 -12.30 -9.06 0.55
CA ALA A 230 -11.66 -8.34 -0.54
C ALA A 230 -12.69 -7.74 -1.53
N ARG A 231 -13.70 -8.53 -1.90
CA ARG A 231 -14.78 -8.06 -2.79
C ARG A 231 -15.62 -6.97 -2.13
N LEU A 232 -15.94 -7.11 -0.85
CA LEU A 232 -16.63 -6.07 -0.07
C LEU A 232 -15.84 -4.75 -0.07
N MET A 233 -14.53 -4.81 0.11
CA MET A 233 -13.66 -3.63 0.06
C MET A 233 -13.69 -2.96 -1.32
N ILE A 234 -13.61 -3.74 -2.39
CA ILE A 234 -13.69 -3.22 -3.76
C ILE A 234 -15.07 -2.60 -4.00
N ASP A 235 -16.14 -3.24 -3.54
CA ASP A 235 -17.52 -2.74 -3.67
C ASP A 235 -17.74 -1.45 -2.87
N ALA A 236 -17.05 -1.29 -1.73
CA ALA A 236 -17.04 -0.06 -0.94
C ALA A 236 -16.23 1.09 -1.58
N GLY A 237 -15.42 0.79 -2.61
CA GLY A 237 -14.66 1.81 -3.34
C GLY A 237 -13.14 1.68 -3.27
N ALA A 238 -12.57 0.57 -2.82
CA ALA A 238 -11.13 0.32 -2.91
C ALA A 238 -10.70 0.10 -4.37
N ASP A 239 -9.44 0.45 -4.71
CA ASP A 239 -8.85 0.31 -6.05
C ASP A 239 -7.92 -0.88 -6.18
N ALA A 240 -7.44 -1.38 -5.06
CA ALA A 240 -6.69 -2.63 -4.93
C ALA A 240 -6.82 -3.12 -3.49
N VAL A 241 -6.54 -4.40 -3.25
CA VAL A 241 -6.40 -4.99 -1.92
C VAL A 241 -5.05 -5.69 -1.83
N ILE A 242 -4.29 -5.41 -0.78
CA ILE A 242 -2.97 -6.00 -0.54
C ILE A 242 -3.04 -6.80 0.76
N GLY A 243 -2.64 -8.08 0.73
CA GLY A 243 -2.71 -8.98 1.89
C GLY A 243 -1.34 -9.49 2.34
N GLY A 244 -1.28 -9.88 3.61
CA GLY A 244 -0.16 -10.53 4.30
C GLY A 244 -0.69 -11.48 5.38
N HIS A 245 0.16 -12.02 6.25
CA HIS A 245 -0.05 -13.00 7.30
C HIS A 245 0.22 -14.46 6.88
N PRO A 246 -0.27 -15.03 5.77
CA PRO A 246 -0.04 -16.45 5.48
C PRO A 246 1.43 -16.87 5.39
N HIS A 247 2.37 -15.93 5.45
CA HIS A 247 3.82 -16.15 5.36
C HIS A 247 4.26 -16.88 4.09
N GLN A 248 3.37 -16.99 3.12
CA GLN A 248 3.61 -17.56 1.79
C GLN A 248 2.81 -16.81 0.75
N LEU A 249 3.24 -16.92 -0.49
CA LEU A 249 2.51 -16.33 -1.61
C LEU A 249 1.19 -17.06 -1.79
N GLN A 250 0.09 -16.31 -1.81
CA GLN A 250 -1.22 -16.83 -2.20
C GLN A 250 -1.58 -16.40 -3.63
N ASP A 251 -2.65 -16.96 -4.15
CA ASP A 251 -3.21 -16.58 -5.44
C ASP A 251 -3.60 -15.08 -5.49
N THR A 252 -3.78 -14.59 -6.70
CA THR A 252 -4.27 -13.24 -6.97
C THR A 252 -5.62 -13.29 -7.66
N ASP A 253 -6.41 -12.24 -7.57
CA ASP A 253 -7.69 -12.11 -8.26
C ASP A 253 -7.81 -10.72 -8.91
N ILE A 254 -8.69 -10.60 -9.88
CA ILE A 254 -9.14 -9.30 -10.42
C ILE A 254 -10.65 -9.27 -10.30
N TYR A 255 -11.15 -8.37 -9.47
CA TYR A 255 -12.58 -8.18 -9.28
C TYR A 255 -12.99 -6.77 -9.70
N LYS A 256 -13.96 -6.66 -10.60
CA LYS A 256 -14.38 -5.37 -11.22
C LYS A 256 -13.20 -4.56 -11.75
N GLY A 257 -12.25 -5.23 -12.45
CA GLY A 257 -11.06 -4.59 -13.00
C GLY A 257 -10.01 -4.15 -11.97
N LYS A 258 -10.15 -4.52 -10.69
CA LYS A 258 -9.26 -4.11 -9.59
C LYS A 258 -8.49 -5.30 -9.04
N PRO A 259 -7.15 -5.17 -8.86
CA PRO A 259 -6.32 -6.28 -8.43
C PRO A 259 -6.45 -6.55 -6.92
N ILE A 260 -6.44 -7.84 -6.57
CA ILE A 260 -6.41 -8.35 -5.22
C ILE A 260 -5.20 -9.27 -5.10
N PHE A 261 -4.30 -8.98 -4.17
CA PHE A 261 -3.17 -9.82 -3.78
C PHE A 261 -3.49 -10.37 -2.39
N TYR A 262 -3.85 -11.65 -2.28
CA TYR A 262 -4.29 -12.22 -1.01
C TYR A 262 -3.16 -12.37 0.00
N SER A 263 -1.93 -12.66 -0.43
CA SER A 263 -0.73 -12.59 0.41
C SER A 263 0.52 -12.29 -0.42
N LEU A 264 1.29 -11.32 0.04
CA LEU A 264 2.62 -11.03 -0.51
C LEU A 264 3.70 -11.94 0.08
N GLY A 265 3.39 -12.77 1.06
CA GLY A 265 4.35 -13.59 1.79
C GLY A 265 5.36 -12.77 2.59
N ASN A 266 6.46 -13.41 2.97
CA ASN A 266 7.51 -12.79 3.76
C ASN A 266 8.43 -11.90 2.91
N PHE A 267 8.94 -10.83 3.52
CA PHE A 267 9.95 -9.96 2.88
C PHE A 267 11.27 -9.98 3.65
N VAL A 268 11.24 -9.77 4.95
CA VAL A 268 12.38 -9.96 5.88
C VAL A 268 11.86 -10.80 7.03
N PHE A 269 12.30 -12.04 7.12
CA PHE A 269 11.77 -12.96 8.15
C PHE A 269 12.69 -14.16 8.33
N GLU A 270 13.13 -14.45 9.57
CA GLU A 270 13.90 -15.67 9.90
C GLU A 270 13.00 -16.68 10.64
N GLY A 271 13.21 -17.96 10.41
CA GLY A 271 12.62 -19.00 11.23
C GLY A 271 11.82 -20.07 10.50
N PHE A 272 11.50 -19.86 9.23
CA PHE A 272 10.77 -20.87 8.47
C PHE A 272 11.72 -21.91 7.84
N PRO A 273 11.51 -23.21 8.12
CA PRO A 273 12.30 -24.29 7.50
C PRO A 273 11.91 -24.52 6.03
N ASP A 274 10.67 -24.18 5.67
CA ASP A 274 10.10 -24.50 4.38
C ASP A 274 10.46 -23.47 3.29
N LYS A 275 10.62 -23.98 2.07
CA LYS A 275 10.98 -23.11 0.93
C LYS A 275 9.87 -22.13 0.56
N VAL A 276 8.61 -22.49 0.73
CA VAL A 276 7.46 -21.67 0.37
C VAL A 276 7.37 -20.41 1.23
N ASN A 277 7.64 -20.53 2.54
CA ASN A 277 7.64 -19.41 3.48
C ASN A 277 8.90 -18.53 3.37
N ASN A 278 9.89 -18.96 2.58
CA ASN A 278 11.07 -18.16 2.24
C ASN A 278 10.95 -17.49 0.87
N LEU A 279 9.71 -17.25 0.44
CA LEU A 279 9.38 -16.48 -0.76
C LEU A 279 8.44 -15.33 -0.40
N GLY A 280 8.61 -14.22 -1.10
CA GLY A 280 7.68 -13.10 -1.03
C GLY A 280 7.63 -12.34 -2.34
N TRP A 281 6.67 -11.43 -2.44
CA TRP A 281 6.56 -10.48 -3.53
C TRP A 281 6.86 -9.06 -3.08
N VAL A 282 7.52 -8.32 -3.98
CA VAL A 282 7.50 -6.87 -4.00
C VAL A 282 6.60 -6.46 -5.16
N VAL A 283 5.44 -5.92 -4.85
CA VAL A 283 4.43 -5.50 -5.84
C VAL A 283 4.55 -4.01 -6.08
N ARG A 284 4.68 -3.63 -7.35
CA ARG A 284 4.63 -2.24 -7.81
C ARG A 284 3.30 -1.99 -8.49
N LEU A 285 2.52 -1.05 -7.97
CA LEU A 285 1.33 -0.51 -8.62
C LEU A 285 1.67 0.81 -9.31
N THR A 286 1.20 0.97 -10.52
CA THR A 286 1.21 2.24 -11.26
C THR A 286 -0.21 2.79 -11.23
N LEU A 287 -0.39 3.97 -10.65
CA LEU A 287 -1.68 4.58 -10.35
C LEU A 287 -1.86 5.91 -11.07
N ASP A 288 -3.11 6.26 -11.35
CA ASP A 288 -3.54 7.63 -11.60
C ASP A 288 -4.78 7.94 -10.74
N ARG A 289 -5.45 9.08 -10.97
CA ARG A 289 -6.66 9.46 -10.23
C ARG A 289 -7.84 8.49 -10.39
N GLN A 290 -7.81 7.62 -11.38
CA GLN A 290 -8.88 6.66 -11.68
C GLN A 290 -8.58 5.27 -11.10
N GLY A 291 -7.45 5.09 -10.39
CA GLY A 291 -7.06 3.83 -9.74
C GLY A 291 -5.82 3.18 -10.37
N VAL A 292 -5.73 1.86 -10.24
CA VAL A 292 -4.59 1.07 -10.74
C VAL A 292 -4.66 0.95 -12.26
N ARG A 293 -3.58 1.35 -12.95
CA ARG A 293 -3.38 1.17 -14.40
C ARG A 293 -2.65 -0.12 -14.73
N HIS A 294 -1.63 -0.40 -13.96
CA HIS A 294 -0.70 -1.49 -14.20
C HIS A 294 -0.08 -1.97 -12.89
N TRP A 295 0.32 -3.23 -12.83
CA TRP A 295 1.09 -3.75 -11.72
C TRP A 295 2.20 -4.70 -12.17
N GLN A 296 3.23 -4.82 -11.33
CA GLN A 296 4.33 -5.77 -11.48
C GLN A 296 4.63 -6.42 -10.14
N ALA A 297 4.88 -7.71 -10.13
CA ALA A 297 5.34 -8.44 -8.95
C ALA A 297 6.76 -8.99 -9.17
N HIS A 298 7.65 -8.71 -8.23
CA HIS A 298 9.01 -9.23 -8.20
C HIS A 298 9.11 -10.24 -7.07
N THR A 299 9.37 -11.50 -7.38
CA THR A 299 9.62 -12.52 -6.36
C THR A 299 10.96 -12.25 -5.67
N VAL A 300 10.95 -12.25 -4.36
CA VAL A 300 12.15 -12.25 -3.52
C VAL A 300 12.31 -13.59 -2.83
N LYS A 301 13.56 -14.02 -2.61
CA LYS A 301 13.90 -15.20 -1.82
C LYS A 301 14.54 -14.74 -0.53
N ILE A 302 14.15 -15.34 0.58
CA ILE A 302 14.71 -15.07 1.89
C ILE A 302 15.80 -16.10 2.16
N ASP A 303 16.98 -15.64 2.54
CA ASP A 303 18.09 -16.52 2.89
C ASP A 303 17.95 -17.05 4.34
N LYS A 304 18.83 -17.98 4.72
CA LYS A 304 18.83 -18.60 6.07
C LYS A 304 19.02 -17.60 7.23
N GLN A 305 19.35 -16.35 6.92
CA GLN A 305 19.50 -15.27 7.91
C GLN A 305 18.26 -14.36 7.93
N GLY A 306 17.19 -14.72 7.22
CA GLY A 306 15.99 -13.89 7.12
C GLY A 306 16.14 -12.68 6.21
N LEU A 307 17.17 -12.63 5.34
CA LEU A 307 17.46 -11.47 4.50
C LEU A 307 16.99 -11.70 3.06
N PRO A 308 16.28 -10.72 2.46
CA PRO A 308 15.74 -10.86 1.12
C PRO A 308 16.80 -10.74 0.03
N ARG A 309 16.61 -11.54 -1.03
CA ARG A 309 17.39 -11.56 -2.26
C ARG A 309 16.46 -11.58 -3.45
N ALA A 310 16.65 -10.70 -4.41
CA ALA A 310 15.83 -10.66 -5.61
C ALA A 310 16.42 -11.51 -6.75
N PRO A 311 15.63 -12.42 -7.35
CA PRO A 311 15.97 -13.00 -8.63
C PRO A 311 15.71 -12.01 -9.78
N ALA A 312 16.36 -12.24 -10.93
CA ALA A 312 16.55 -11.25 -11.98
C ALA A 312 15.31 -10.87 -12.84
N ARG A 313 14.13 -11.48 -12.66
CA ARG A 313 12.97 -11.22 -13.54
C ARG A 313 11.66 -11.03 -12.80
N PRO A 314 10.87 -9.97 -13.12
CA PRO A 314 9.54 -9.75 -12.58
C PRO A 314 8.48 -10.66 -13.25
N THR A 315 7.41 -10.95 -12.52
CA THR A 315 6.11 -11.33 -13.09
C THR A 315 5.38 -10.02 -13.42
N GLN A 316 4.70 -9.95 -14.56
CA GLN A 316 3.96 -8.76 -14.98
C GLN A 316 2.47 -9.08 -15.07
N GLY A 317 1.64 -8.14 -14.68
CA GLY A 317 0.20 -8.16 -14.91
C GLY A 317 -0.29 -6.77 -15.30
N GLU A 318 -1.33 -6.73 -16.09
CA GLU A 318 -1.99 -5.50 -16.53
C GLU A 318 -3.44 -5.48 -16.04
N VAL A 319 -3.87 -4.34 -15.52
CA VAL A 319 -5.27 -4.12 -15.16
C VAL A 319 -5.95 -3.48 -16.36
N ILE A 320 -6.94 -4.19 -16.91
CA ILE A 320 -7.80 -3.64 -17.96
C ILE A 320 -8.89 -2.84 -17.25
N ARG A 321 -8.96 -1.53 -17.54
CA ARG A 321 -10.08 -0.69 -17.12
C ARG A 321 -11.22 -0.86 -18.13
N GLU A 322 -12.40 -1.25 -17.65
CA GLU A 322 -13.65 -1.19 -18.41
C GLU A 322 -14.23 0.22 -18.44
#